data_8f6b77c283677492f9e2cae8442ed64a
#
_entry.id   8f6b77c283677492f9e2cae8442ed64a
#
_cell.length_a   1.000
_cell.length_b   1.000
_cell.length_c   1.000
_cell.angle_alpha   90.00
_cell.angle_beta   90.00
_cell.angle_gamma   90.00
#
_symmetry.space_group_name_H-M   'P 1'
#
loop_
_entity.id
_entity.type
_entity.pdbx_description
1 polymer ?
#
loop_
_entity_poly.entity_id
_entity_poly.type
_entity_poly.pdbx_seq_one_letter_code
_entity_poly.pdbx_strand_id
1 'polypeptide(L)'
;MTVLTYTQVRQRLASVMDLVCDSGAPVIVTRQNARPVVMLSLEEYESMAETLHLLRSPRNADRLLRSIAAAEAGELREAEPIA
;
A
#
# COMPACT_ATOMS: atom_id res chain seq x y z
N MET A 1 3.95 -7.41 12.80
CA MET A 1 3.35 -6.25 12.12
C MET A 1 3.36 -5.07 13.08
N THR A 2 3.81 -3.93 12.63
CA THR A 2 3.95 -2.74 13.47
C THR A 2 2.68 -1.89 13.35
N VAL A 3 2.23 -1.36 14.48
CA VAL A 3 1.08 -0.46 14.53
C VAL A 3 1.55 0.89 15.03
N LEU A 4 1.33 1.93 14.24
CA LEU A 4 1.69 3.30 14.58
C LEU A 4 0.48 4.22 14.46
N THR A 5 0.49 5.29 15.24
CA THR A 5 -0.55 6.32 15.13
C THR A 5 -0.22 7.27 13.98
N TYR A 6 -1.24 7.96 13.50
CA TYR A 6 -1.06 8.97 12.47
C TYR A 6 -0.04 10.04 12.91
N THR A 7 -0.09 10.46 14.16
CA THR A 7 0.83 11.47 14.69
C THR A 7 2.28 10.98 14.62
N GLN A 8 2.51 9.72 15.02
CA GLN A 8 3.84 9.15 14.96
C GLN A 8 4.36 9.06 13.52
N VAL A 9 3.51 8.63 12.61
CA VAL A 9 3.87 8.53 11.19
C VAL A 9 4.17 9.91 10.62
N ARG A 10 3.33 10.88 10.91
CA ARG A 10 3.50 12.24 10.41
C ARG A 10 4.82 12.87 10.87
N GLN A 11 5.18 12.64 12.12
CA GLN A 11 6.41 13.19 12.69
C GLN A 11 7.67 12.54 12.15
N ARG A 12 7.58 11.28 11.74
CA ARG A 12 8.72 10.50 11.26
C ARG A 12 8.42 9.80 9.94
N LEU A 13 7.75 10.48 9.04
CA LEU A 13 7.28 9.86 7.81
C LEU A 13 8.43 9.24 7.00
N ALA A 14 9.53 9.95 6.81
CA ALA A 14 10.66 9.42 6.07
C ALA A 14 11.23 8.16 6.74
N SER A 15 11.38 8.19 8.06
CA SER A 15 11.88 7.04 8.81
C SER A 15 10.93 5.85 8.73
N VAL A 16 9.63 6.10 8.78
CA VAL A 16 8.63 5.05 8.67
C VAL A 16 8.64 4.43 7.27
N MET A 17 8.76 5.25 6.24
CA MET A 17 8.86 4.76 4.87
C MET A 17 10.11 3.90 4.68
N ASP A 18 11.23 4.34 5.23
CA ASP A 18 12.48 3.56 5.18
C ASP A 18 12.31 2.24 5.92
N LEU A 19 11.67 2.27 7.08
CA LEU A 19 11.40 1.06 7.86
C LEU A 19 10.56 0.05 7.06
N VAL A 20 9.52 0.54 6.43
CA VAL A 20 8.63 -0.30 5.61
C VAL A 20 9.40 -0.93 4.45
N CYS A 21 10.23 -0.14 3.77
CA CYS A 21 11.02 -0.64 2.65
C CYS A 21 12.11 -1.61 3.08
N ASP A 22 12.80 -1.32 4.18
CA ASP A 22 13.91 -2.14 4.65
C ASP A 22 13.44 -3.46 5.27
N SER A 23 12.36 -3.41 6.05
CA SER A 23 11.86 -4.61 6.73
C SER A 23 10.99 -5.49 5.82
N GLY A 24 10.40 -4.91 4.80
CA GLY A 24 9.44 -5.61 3.95
C GLY A 24 8.14 -5.97 4.68
N ALA A 25 7.94 -5.48 5.89
CA ALA A 25 6.75 -5.77 6.68
C ALA A 25 5.79 -4.58 6.64
N PRO A 26 4.47 -4.83 6.55
CA PRO A 26 3.51 -3.75 6.54
C PRO A 26 3.41 -3.05 7.90
N VAL A 27 3.04 -1.77 7.86
CA VAL A 27 2.78 -0.96 9.04
C VAL A 27 1.33 -0.54 9.02
N ILE A 28 0.62 -0.79 10.12
CA ILE A 28 -0.75 -0.34 10.27
C ILE A 28 -0.73 1.06 10.87
N VAL A 29 -1.38 1.99 10.20
CA VAL A 29 -1.49 3.37 10.66
C VAL A 29 -2.91 3.61 11.14
N THR A 30 -3.04 4.01 12.39
CA THR A 30 -4.34 4.31 12.99
C THR A 30 -4.49 5.80 13.20
N ARG A 31 -5.72 6.27 13.09
CA ARG A 31 -6.05 7.67 13.34
C ARG A 31 -7.39 7.73 14.08
N GLN A 32 -7.48 8.64 15.02
CA GLN A 32 -8.69 8.81 15.80
C GLN A 32 -9.87 9.20 14.89
N ASN A 33 -10.99 8.53 15.08
CA ASN A 33 -12.23 8.74 14.32
C ASN A 33 -12.09 8.47 12.83
N ALA A 34 -11.14 7.64 12.44
CA ALA A 34 -10.92 7.26 11.04
C ALA A 34 -10.59 5.79 10.93
N ARG A 35 -10.77 5.25 9.74
CA ARG A 35 -10.44 3.85 9.49
C ARG A 35 -8.92 3.67 9.45
N PRO A 36 -8.39 2.57 10.00
CA PRO A 36 -6.98 2.29 9.89
C PRO A 36 -6.59 2.01 8.44
N VAL A 37 -5.34 2.30 8.12
CA VAL A 37 -4.77 2.01 6.81
C VAL A 37 -3.51 1.19 6.97
N VAL A 38 -3.08 0.56 5.90
CA VAL A 38 -1.84 -0.21 5.88
C VAL A 38 -0.85 0.48 4.96
N MET A 39 0.36 0.66 5.44
CA MET A 39 1.48 1.17 4.65
C MET A 39 2.42 0.01 4.36
N LEU A 40 2.72 -0.21 3.09
CA LEU A 40 3.67 -1.23 2.69
C LEU A 40 4.46 -0.74 1.49
N SER A 41 5.62 -1.37 1.25
CA SER A 41 6.43 -1.00 0.11
C SER A 41 5.74 -1.40 -1.20
N LEU A 42 6.06 -0.68 -2.27
CA LEU A 42 5.53 -1.02 -3.59
C LEU A 42 5.94 -2.45 -3.99
N GLU A 43 7.16 -2.83 -3.66
CA GLU A 43 7.67 -4.18 -3.93
C GLU A 43 6.81 -5.25 -3.25
N GLU A 44 6.46 -5.05 -1.97
CA GLU A 44 5.60 -5.97 -1.24
C GLU A 44 4.19 -6.01 -1.83
N TYR A 45 3.66 -4.86 -2.20
CA TYR A 45 2.36 -4.78 -2.82
C TYR A 45 2.32 -5.56 -4.13
N GLU A 46 3.32 -5.38 -4.98
CA GLU A 46 3.42 -6.08 -6.26
C GLU A 46 3.57 -7.58 -6.05
N SER A 47 4.35 -7.98 -5.07
CA SER A 47 4.52 -9.39 -4.72
C SER A 47 3.20 -10.02 -4.28
N MET A 48 2.42 -9.33 -3.47
CA MET A 48 1.10 -9.80 -3.05
C MET A 48 0.14 -9.88 -4.24
N ALA A 49 0.14 -8.89 -5.09
CA ALA A 49 -0.71 -8.87 -6.28
C ALA A 49 -0.37 -10.04 -7.22
N GLU A 50 0.91 -10.33 -7.39
CA GLU A 50 1.37 -11.45 -8.20
C GLU A 50 0.95 -12.78 -7.58
N THR A 51 1.08 -12.92 -6.27
CA THR A 51 0.63 -14.14 -5.58
C THR A 51 -0.86 -14.36 -5.76
N LEU A 52 -1.65 -13.31 -5.62
CA LEU A 52 -3.09 -13.39 -5.84
C LEU A 52 -3.42 -13.75 -7.29
N HIS A 53 -2.64 -13.25 -8.24
CA HIS A 53 -2.78 -13.57 -9.64
C HIS A 53 -2.61 -15.08 -9.88
N LEU A 54 -1.60 -15.67 -9.27
CA LEU A 54 -1.32 -17.09 -9.41
C LEU A 54 -2.40 -17.98 -8.78
N LEU A 55 -3.10 -17.48 -7.77
CA LEU A 55 -4.13 -18.23 -7.05
C LEU A 55 -5.51 -18.13 -7.68
N ARG A 56 -5.71 -17.25 -8.65
CA ARG A 56 -7.00 -17.03 -9.30
C ARG A 56 -7.02 -17.58 -10.71
N SER A 57 -8.22 -17.76 -11.28
CA SER A 57 -8.34 -18.17 -12.67
C SER A 57 -7.68 -17.12 -13.57
N PRO A 58 -7.03 -17.53 -14.67
CA PRO A 58 -6.33 -16.59 -15.56
C PRO A 58 -7.22 -15.44 -16.04
N ARG A 59 -8.48 -15.72 -16.32
CA ARG A 59 -9.42 -14.69 -16.79
C ARG A 59 -9.70 -13.63 -15.74
N ASN A 60 -9.96 -14.04 -14.50
CA ASN A 60 -10.20 -13.12 -13.40
C ASN A 60 -8.94 -12.37 -13.02
N ALA A 61 -7.80 -13.05 -13.09
CA ALA A 61 -6.52 -12.44 -12.80
C ALA A 61 -6.20 -11.31 -13.77
N ASP A 62 -6.44 -11.51 -15.06
CA ASP A 62 -6.23 -10.48 -16.06
C ASP A 62 -7.08 -9.25 -15.80
N ARG A 63 -8.34 -9.44 -15.45
CA ARG A 63 -9.24 -8.34 -15.13
C ARG A 63 -8.76 -7.57 -13.92
N LEU A 64 -8.33 -8.28 -12.89
CA LEU A 64 -7.82 -7.66 -11.67
C LEU A 64 -6.57 -6.85 -11.95
N LEU A 65 -5.63 -7.40 -12.69
CA LEU A 65 -4.39 -6.71 -13.03
C LEU A 65 -4.65 -5.44 -13.84
N ARG A 66 -5.58 -5.49 -14.79
CA ARG A 66 -5.95 -4.31 -15.56
C ARG A 66 -6.57 -3.24 -14.67
N SER A 67 -7.41 -3.66 -13.73
CA SER A 67 -8.05 -2.73 -12.79
C SER A 67 -7.01 -2.09 -11.87
N ILE A 68 -6.06 -2.88 -11.38
CA ILE A 68 -4.98 -2.36 -10.53
C ILE A 68 -4.12 -1.37 -11.31
N ALA A 69 -3.73 -1.71 -12.53
CA ALA A 69 -2.92 -0.82 -13.35
C ALA A 69 -3.62 0.50 -13.62
N ALA A 70 -4.92 0.44 -13.93
CA ALA A 70 -5.72 1.64 -14.15
C ALA A 70 -5.84 2.49 -12.89
N ALA A 71 -6.05 1.85 -11.75
CA ALA A 71 -6.16 2.52 -10.46
C ALA A 71 -4.83 3.18 -10.06
N GLU A 72 -3.72 2.49 -10.26
CA GLU A 72 -2.40 3.06 -9.96
C GLU A 72 -2.12 4.29 -10.80
N ALA A 73 -2.43 4.25 -12.08
CA ALA A 73 -2.24 5.39 -12.96
C ALA A 73 -3.11 6.58 -12.52
N GLY A 74 -4.36 6.30 -12.13
CA GLY A 74 -5.27 7.30 -11.61
C GLY A 74 -4.82 7.85 -10.27
N GLU A 75 -4.41 6.98 -9.36
CA GLU A 75 -3.95 7.37 -8.03
C GLU A 75 -2.71 8.25 -8.08
N LEU A 76 -1.78 7.95 -8.95
CA LEU A 76 -0.58 8.76 -9.08
C LEU A 76 -0.90 10.19 -9.49
N ARG A 77 -1.93 10.39 -10.29
CA ARG A 77 -2.37 11.72 -10.69
C ARG A 77 -3.14 12.42 -9.58
N GLU A 78 -3.95 11.69 -8.87
CA GLU A 78 -4.79 12.25 -7.81
C GLU A 78 -4.03 12.50 -6.53
N ALA A 79 -2.99 11.72 -6.26
CA ALA A 79 -2.20 11.86 -5.05
C ALA A 79 -1.35 13.12 -5.05
N GLU A 80 -0.94 13.61 -6.21
CA GLU A 80 -0.11 14.81 -6.30
C GLU A 80 -0.72 16.04 -5.64
N PRO A 81 -2.00 16.35 -5.86
CA PRO A 81 -2.60 17.51 -5.21
C PRO A 81 -2.76 17.36 -3.70
N ILE A 82 -2.76 16.13 -3.21
CA ILE A 82 -2.95 15.84 -1.79
C ILE A 82 -1.62 15.85 -1.06
N ALA A 83 -0.59 15.51 -1.77
CA ALA A 83 0.74 15.49 -1.19
C ALA A 83 1.26 16.89 -0.94
#